data_87b51ad08a86c3e294c20d5c52bd6393
#
_entry.id   87b51ad08a86c3e294c20d5c52bd6393
#
_cell.length_a   1.000
_cell.length_b   1.000
_cell.length_c   1.000
_cell.angle_alpha   90.00
_cell.angle_beta   90.00
_cell.angle_gamma   90.00
#
_symmetry.space_group_name_H-M   'P 1'
#
loop_
_entity.id
_entity.type
_entity.pdbx_description
1 polymer ?
#
loop_
_entity_poly.entity_id
_entity_poly.type
_entity_poly.pdbx_seq_one_letter_code
_entity_poly.pdbx_strand_id
1 'polypeptide(L)'
;LDKSSTALTTIYVSDNFVTTNVQNGEKMFKNCTKLKGFQKYSLLDTDHRYANYKTGYFTKLVGKNGEEKIGATGETLATDNLVLDDDKDFVAYEPFAAKASSYSRKMKEGTTWATLCLPFEVSLANQNFRAFKLLSADDATETVELEEIKTSIAAGTPVIIKMKDGATELKFTEADKEIAKDVQTAETADANYKLQGIYTKKEFSKDTDNNCYIVKGAKLMNPAKLLEETATESVGSKPFRAYMVDNSSAPAAGARMFSISVGGSTTAIEQLESTADSKAEYYDLQ
;
A
#
# COMPACT_ATOMS: atom_id res chain seq x y z
N LEU A 1 26.94 29.09 -0.72
CA LEU A 1 26.58 28.32 -1.92
C LEU A 1 27.11 29.07 -3.14
N ASP A 2 27.99 28.41 -3.88
CA ASP A 2 28.67 29.00 -5.04
C ASP A 2 27.78 28.96 -6.31
N LYS A 3 28.26 29.52 -7.43
CA LYS A 3 27.55 29.55 -8.72
C LYS A 3 27.00 28.19 -9.19
N SER A 4 27.53 27.07 -8.65
CA SER A 4 27.03 25.71 -8.88
C SER A 4 25.63 25.43 -8.29
N SER A 5 25.17 26.25 -7.35
CA SER A 5 23.89 26.04 -6.65
C SER A 5 22.64 26.37 -7.47
N THR A 6 22.79 26.90 -8.69
CA THR A 6 21.67 27.23 -9.58
C THR A 6 20.88 26.00 -10.08
N ALA A 7 21.46 24.81 -9.93
CA ALA A 7 20.81 23.54 -10.28
C ALA A 7 20.02 22.92 -9.11
N LEU A 8 20.23 23.38 -7.87
CA LEU A 8 19.63 22.83 -6.66
C LEU A 8 18.13 23.09 -6.66
N THR A 9 17.33 22.01 -6.59
CA THR A 9 15.85 22.08 -6.62
C THR A 9 15.22 21.76 -5.28
N THR A 10 15.80 20.83 -4.52
CA THR A 10 15.21 20.33 -3.28
C THR A 10 16.28 20.07 -2.23
N ILE A 11 16.01 20.46 -0.99
CA ILE A 11 16.82 20.12 0.18
C ILE A 11 15.93 19.35 1.15
N TYR A 12 16.23 18.07 1.32
CA TYR A 12 15.53 17.22 2.28
C TYR A 12 16.10 17.37 3.67
N VAL A 13 15.23 17.48 4.66
CA VAL A 13 15.59 17.58 6.07
C VAL A 13 14.75 16.63 6.93
N SER A 14 15.24 16.38 8.15
CA SER A 14 14.50 15.72 9.23
C SER A 14 14.12 16.75 10.31
N ASP A 15 13.35 16.32 11.32
CA ASP A 15 12.99 17.16 12.48
C ASP A 15 14.19 17.64 13.30
N ASN A 16 15.32 16.93 13.20
CA ASN A 16 16.53 17.28 13.93
C ASN A 16 17.29 18.47 13.34
N PHE A 17 16.88 18.94 12.14
CA PHE A 17 17.52 20.11 11.54
C PHE A 17 17.05 21.38 12.23
N VAL A 18 17.98 22.16 12.75
CA VAL A 18 17.74 23.45 13.41
C VAL A 18 18.74 24.50 12.96
N THR A 19 18.31 25.76 12.92
CA THR A 19 19.15 26.92 12.55
C THR A 19 19.46 27.83 13.72
N THR A 20 19.15 27.43 14.95
CA THR A 20 19.28 28.24 16.16
C THR A 20 20.73 28.73 16.44
N ASN A 21 21.74 28.00 15.94
CA ASN A 21 23.14 28.33 16.10
C ASN A 21 23.77 29.06 14.90
N VAL A 22 22.96 29.44 13.90
CA VAL A 22 23.48 30.17 12.74
C VAL A 22 23.69 31.63 13.11
N GLN A 23 24.96 32.04 13.28
CA GLN A 23 25.31 33.41 13.63
C GLN A 23 25.24 34.37 12.43
N ASN A 24 25.57 33.91 11.23
CA ASN A 24 25.51 34.68 10.00
C ASN A 24 24.92 33.81 8.88
N GLY A 25 23.67 33.99 8.64
CA GLY A 25 22.93 33.29 7.61
C GLY A 25 22.44 34.17 6.46
N GLU A 26 22.94 35.41 6.38
CA GLU A 26 22.61 36.32 5.28
C GLU A 26 23.01 35.69 3.93
N LYS A 27 22.08 35.81 2.95
CA LYS A 27 22.30 35.32 1.58
C LYS A 27 22.60 33.83 1.47
N MET A 28 22.21 33.02 2.48
CA MET A 28 22.41 31.55 2.47
C MET A 28 21.91 30.89 1.17
N PHE A 29 20.77 31.34 0.65
CA PHE A 29 20.15 30.82 -0.56
C PHE A 29 20.36 31.71 -1.79
N LYS A 30 21.28 32.66 -1.74
CA LYS A 30 21.55 33.53 -2.90
C LYS A 30 21.91 32.64 -4.11
N ASN A 31 21.27 32.94 -5.26
CA ASN A 31 21.41 32.21 -6.52
C ASN A 31 20.83 30.78 -6.56
N CYS A 32 20.13 30.31 -5.54
CA CYS A 32 19.44 29.01 -5.56
C CYS A 32 18.08 29.11 -6.28
N THR A 33 18.06 29.66 -7.48
CA THR A 33 16.86 30.11 -8.20
C THR A 33 15.85 29.00 -8.52
N LYS A 34 16.26 27.73 -8.48
CA LYS A 34 15.39 26.56 -8.71
C LYS A 34 14.92 25.89 -7.42
N LEU A 35 15.39 26.38 -6.27
CA LEU A 35 15.04 25.79 -4.98
C LEU A 35 13.56 26.03 -4.68
N LYS A 36 12.86 24.97 -4.32
CA LYS A 36 11.45 24.96 -3.97
C LYS A 36 11.21 24.05 -2.78
N GLY A 37 10.64 24.61 -1.73
CA GLY A 37 10.09 23.89 -0.58
C GLY A 37 8.61 24.22 -0.44
N PHE A 38 8.20 24.70 0.72
CA PHE A 38 6.87 25.26 0.92
C PHE A 38 6.65 26.45 0.00
N GLN A 39 7.64 27.35 -0.08
CA GLN A 39 7.61 28.46 -1.05
C GLN A 39 8.64 28.28 -2.16
N LYS A 40 8.39 28.95 -3.27
CA LYS A 40 9.34 29.07 -4.38
C LYS A 40 10.40 30.13 -4.04
N TYR A 41 11.59 29.97 -4.62
CA TYR A 41 12.67 30.93 -4.46
C TYR A 41 12.25 32.38 -4.74
N SER A 42 12.67 33.28 -3.85
CA SER A 42 12.54 34.73 -3.96
C SER A 42 13.90 35.39 -3.77
N LEU A 43 14.20 36.41 -4.59
CA LEU A 43 15.44 37.19 -4.44
C LEU A 43 15.51 38.00 -3.14
N LEU A 44 14.35 38.27 -2.51
CA LEU A 44 14.23 39.01 -1.26
C LEU A 44 14.42 38.12 -0.02
N ASP A 45 14.19 36.80 -0.19
CA ASP A 45 14.07 35.84 0.88
C ASP A 45 15.25 34.83 0.82
N THR A 46 16.46 35.32 1.05
CA THR A 46 17.69 34.52 0.82
C THR A 46 18.45 34.12 2.07
N ASP A 47 17.98 34.48 3.24
CA ASP A 47 18.67 34.21 4.52
C ASP A 47 18.25 32.89 5.18
N HIS A 48 18.90 32.54 6.28
CA HIS A 48 18.73 31.28 7.01
C HIS A 48 17.31 31.07 7.60
N ARG A 49 16.49 32.12 7.74
CA ARG A 49 15.10 31.98 8.23
C ARG A 49 14.26 31.11 7.31
N TYR A 50 14.62 31.05 6.04
CA TYR A 50 13.99 30.19 5.04
C TYR A 50 14.53 28.75 5.00
N ALA A 51 15.49 28.41 5.87
CA ALA A 51 16.02 27.05 6.02
C ALA A 51 15.10 26.18 6.89
N ASN A 52 13.86 26.00 6.46
CA ASN A 52 12.87 25.18 7.14
C ASN A 52 11.83 24.65 6.14
N TYR A 53 11.13 23.56 6.49
CA TYR A 53 10.12 22.94 5.64
C TYR A 53 8.70 23.50 5.86
N LYS A 54 8.47 24.24 6.94
CA LYS A 54 7.13 24.75 7.29
C LYS A 54 6.71 25.92 6.43
N THR A 55 7.61 26.89 6.26
CA THR A 55 7.35 28.13 5.53
C THR A 55 8.43 28.49 4.52
N GLY A 56 9.53 27.75 4.51
CA GLY A 56 10.75 28.08 3.77
C GLY A 56 10.99 27.18 2.54
N TYR A 57 12.29 26.97 2.26
CA TYR A 57 12.75 26.29 1.04
C TYR A 57 13.06 24.81 1.23
N PHE A 58 12.96 24.27 2.44
CA PHE A 58 13.25 22.88 2.69
C PHE A 58 12.03 22.01 2.51
N THR A 59 12.27 20.73 2.37
CA THR A 59 11.27 19.67 2.24
C THR A 59 11.55 18.62 3.30
N LYS A 60 10.56 18.25 4.11
CA LYS A 60 10.72 17.17 5.06
C LYS A 60 10.65 15.84 4.33
N LEU A 61 11.60 14.93 4.57
CA LEU A 61 11.56 13.58 4.08
C LEU A 61 10.55 12.76 4.92
N VAL A 62 9.39 12.41 4.34
CA VAL A 62 8.30 11.73 5.05
C VAL A 62 8.11 10.27 4.67
N GLY A 63 8.78 9.81 3.64
CA GLY A 63 8.69 8.43 3.20
C GLY A 63 9.46 8.15 1.92
N LYS A 64 9.24 6.97 1.37
CA LYS A 64 9.77 6.55 0.06
C LYS A 64 8.87 5.52 -0.60
N ASN A 65 8.92 5.46 -1.94
CA ASN A 65 8.36 4.38 -2.73
C ASN A 65 9.50 3.79 -3.59
N GLY A 66 9.97 2.62 -3.20
CA GLY A 66 11.27 2.12 -3.67
C GLY A 66 12.40 3.05 -3.24
N GLU A 67 13.22 3.49 -4.18
CA GLU A 67 14.30 4.46 -3.94
C GLU A 67 13.85 5.92 -4.09
N GLU A 68 12.64 6.15 -4.55
CA GLU A 68 12.11 7.50 -4.75
C GLU A 68 11.67 8.11 -3.41
N LYS A 69 12.27 9.26 -3.07
CA LYS A 69 11.99 9.99 -1.85
C LYS A 69 10.65 10.71 -1.94
N ILE A 70 9.88 10.66 -0.85
CA ILE A 70 8.63 11.40 -0.71
C ILE A 70 8.86 12.54 0.26
N GLY A 71 8.66 13.77 -0.21
CA GLY A 71 8.83 14.98 0.56
C GLY A 71 7.51 15.68 0.82
N ALA A 72 7.39 16.31 1.99
CA ALA A 72 6.24 17.12 2.38
C ALA A 72 6.70 18.45 2.96
N THR A 73 5.83 19.45 2.87
CA THR A 73 6.06 20.82 3.33
C THR A 73 4.86 21.37 4.06
N GLY A 74 5.05 22.49 4.78
CA GLY A 74 4.02 23.20 5.50
C GLY A 74 3.90 22.80 6.97
N GLU A 75 3.15 23.58 7.73
CA GLU A 75 2.81 23.25 9.13
C GLU A 75 1.99 21.96 9.21
N THR A 76 1.02 21.80 8.33
CA THR A 76 0.39 20.52 8.02
C THR A 76 1.19 19.90 6.90
N LEU A 77 2.01 18.90 7.21
CA LEU A 77 2.86 18.24 6.25
C LEU A 77 2.04 17.70 5.06
N ALA A 78 2.27 18.24 3.88
CA ALA A 78 1.60 17.84 2.66
C ALA A 78 2.60 17.70 1.50
N THR A 79 2.48 16.60 0.74
CA THR A 79 3.13 16.47 -0.57
C THR A 79 2.20 17.00 -1.66
N ASP A 80 2.76 17.54 -2.73
CA ASP A 80 1.95 18.05 -3.84
C ASP A 80 1.30 16.89 -4.63
N ASN A 81 2.04 15.80 -4.85
CA ASN A 81 1.55 14.67 -5.63
C ASN A 81 2.24 13.37 -5.18
N LEU A 82 1.44 12.42 -4.70
CA LEU A 82 1.88 11.08 -4.35
C LEU A 82 1.48 10.13 -5.48
N VAL A 83 2.46 9.60 -6.21
CA VAL A 83 2.25 8.57 -7.23
C VAL A 83 2.85 7.28 -6.71
N LEU A 84 2.01 6.29 -6.39
CA LEU A 84 2.47 4.99 -5.92
C LEU A 84 2.71 4.04 -7.09
N ASP A 85 3.90 3.45 -7.12
CA ASP A 85 4.30 2.39 -8.04
C ASP A 85 3.95 1.03 -7.42
N ASP A 86 3.13 0.24 -8.12
CA ASP A 86 2.62 -1.07 -7.67
C ASP A 86 3.73 -2.10 -7.41
N ASP A 87 4.89 -1.94 -8.04
CA ASP A 87 6.01 -2.87 -7.95
C ASP A 87 7.05 -2.49 -6.88
N LYS A 88 6.85 -1.36 -6.19
CA LYS A 88 7.83 -0.81 -5.25
C LYS A 88 7.29 -0.72 -3.83
N ASP A 89 8.12 -1.08 -2.87
CA ASP A 89 7.82 -0.95 -1.45
C ASP A 89 7.52 0.51 -1.09
N PHE A 90 6.44 0.73 -0.34
CA PHE A 90 6.10 2.02 0.22
C PHE A 90 6.34 2.04 1.72
N VAL A 91 7.05 3.06 2.18
CA VAL A 91 7.30 3.30 3.60
C VAL A 91 7.01 4.76 3.90
N ALA A 92 6.12 5.02 4.84
CA ALA A 92 5.92 6.33 5.45
C ALA A 92 6.64 6.38 6.80
N TYR A 93 7.44 7.42 7.03
CA TYR A 93 8.12 7.60 8.31
C TYR A 93 7.21 8.24 9.36
N GLU A 94 6.20 8.95 8.91
CA GLU A 94 5.15 9.57 9.70
C GLU A 94 3.90 9.76 8.83
N PRO A 95 2.72 10.00 9.42
CA PRO A 95 1.54 10.41 8.67
C PRO A 95 1.78 11.77 7.98
N PHE A 96 1.28 11.94 6.77
CA PHE A 96 1.33 13.19 6.03
C PHE A 96 0.11 13.28 5.10
N ALA A 97 -0.15 14.47 4.56
CA ALA A 97 -1.22 14.67 3.60
C ALA A 97 -0.67 14.70 2.17
N ALA A 98 -1.50 14.37 1.20
CA ALA A 98 -1.21 14.52 -0.21
C ALA A 98 -2.33 15.32 -0.89
N LYS A 99 -1.97 16.39 -1.60
CA LYS A 99 -2.92 17.20 -2.38
C LYS A 99 -3.50 16.41 -3.55
N ALA A 100 -2.67 15.52 -4.12
CA ALA A 100 -3.09 14.54 -5.10
C ALA A 100 -2.43 13.19 -4.79
N SER A 101 -3.19 12.10 -4.91
CA SER A 101 -2.71 10.73 -4.75
C SER A 101 -3.16 9.90 -5.92
N SER A 102 -2.29 9.07 -6.45
CA SER A 102 -2.63 8.17 -7.55
C SER A 102 -1.96 6.80 -7.39
N TYR A 103 -2.64 5.81 -7.90
CA TYR A 103 -2.17 4.43 -7.97
C TYR A 103 -2.81 3.76 -9.19
N SER A 104 -2.06 2.93 -9.87
CA SER A 104 -2.58 2.09 -10.94
C SER A 104 -1.97 0.69 -10.90
N ARG A 105 -2.77 -0.30 -11.30
CA ARG A 105 -2.38 -1.70 -11.34
C ARG A 105 -3.08 -2.39 -12.50
N LYS A 106 -2.30 -3.02 -13.37
CA LYS A 106 -2.84 -3.90 -14.41
C LYS A 106 -3.16 -5.24 -13.79
N MET A 107 -4.38 -5.73 -14.02
CA MET A 107 -4.81 -7.05 -13.60
C MET A 107 -4.39 -8.08 -14.65
N LYS A 108 -4.02 -9.28 -14.19
CA LYS A 108 -3.82 -10.41 -15.10
C LYS A 108 -5.14 -10.77 -15.77
N GLU A 109 -5.11 -11.16 -17.03
CA GLU A 109 -6.30 -11.59 -17.75
C GLU A 109 -7.03 -12.71 -16.99
N GLY A 110 -8.36 -12.59 -16.89
CA GLY A 110 -9.19 -13.53 -16.17
C GLY A 110 -9.22 -13.37 -14.64
N THR A 111 -8.52 -12.38 -14.08
CA THR A 111 -8.57 -12.11 -12.65
C THR A 111 -9.96 -11.66 -12.24
N THR A 112 -10.60 -12.43 -11.35
CA THR A 112 -11.90 -12.08 -10.77
C THR A 112 -11.75 -11.52 -9.36
N TRP A 113 -10.96 -12.18 -8.51
CA TRP A 113 -10.73 -11.80 -7.13
C TRP A 113 -9.29 -11.37 -6.92
N ALA A 114 -9.08 -10.37 -6.06
CA ALA A 114 -7.78 -9.86 -5.69
C ALA A 114 -7.84 -9.21 -4.30
N THR A 115 -6.73 -8.65 -3.83
CA THR A 115 -6.69 -7.87 -2.61
C THR A 115 -6.11 -6.48 -2.86
N LEU A 116 -6.43 -5.53 -1.98
CA LEU A 116 -5.96 -4.16 -2.05
C LEU A 116 -5.77 -3.58 -0.66
N CYS A 117 -4.68 -2.83 -0.46
CA CYS A 117 -4.43 -2.04 0.74
C CYS A 117 -3.62 -0.80 0.38
N LEU A 118 -4.28 0.34 0.26
CA LEU A 118 -3.63 1.61 -0.09
C LEU A 118 -3.51 2.53 1.13
N PRO A 119 -2.45 3.36 1.20
CA PRO A 119 -2.24 4.26 2.32
C PRO A 119 -3.15 5.50 2.30
N PHE A 120 -4.04 5.64 1.33
CA PHE A 120 -5.02 6.72 1.24
C PHE A 120 -6.43 6.16 1.01
N GLU A 121 -7.43 6.94 1.41
CA GLU A 121 -8.83 6.60 1.19
C GLU A 121 -9.17 6.57 -0.30
N VAL A 122 -9.94 5.55 -0.71
CA VAL A 122 -10.44 5.37 -2.08
C VAL A 122 -11.95 5.41 -2.08
N SER A 123 -12.54 6.32 -2.86
CA SER A 123 -13.98 6.32 -3.12
C SER A 123 -14.38 5.12 -3.98
N LEU A 124 -15.47 4.44 -3.62
CA LEU A 124 -16.02 3.33 -4.39
C LEU A 124 -17.08 3.76 -5.43
N ALA A 125 -17.32 5.06 -5.55
CA ALA A 125 -18.22 5.57 -6.57
C ALA A 125 -17.66 5.30 -7.98
N ASN A 126 -18.47 4.66 -8.83
CA ASN A 126 -18.15 4.37 -10.24
C ASN A 126 -16.90 3.50 -10.47
N GLN A 127 -16.49 2.71 -9.50
CA GLN A 127 -15.36 1.80 -9.66
C GLN A 127 -15.72 0.58 -10.52
N ASN A 128 -14.73 0.00 -11.18
CA ASN A 128 -14.84 -1.21 -11.98
C ASN A 128 -14.62 -2.51 -11.18
N PHE A 129 -14.74 -2.43 -9.86
CA PHE A 129 -14.68 -3.55 -8.92
C PHE A 129 -15.65 -3.31 -7.76
N ARG A 130 -15.86 -4.35 -6.97
CA ARG A 130 -16.56 -4.30 -5.68
C ARG A 130 -15.55 -4.60 -4.58
N ALA A 131 -15.68 -3.96 -3.42
CA ALA A 131 -14.78 -4.15 -2.28
C ALA A 131 -15.52 -4.85 -1.12
N PHE A 132 -14.79 -5.70 -0.39
CA PHE A 132 -15.34 -6.51 0.68
C PHE A 132 -14.40 -6.52 1.89
N LYS A 133 -14.97 -6.53 3.08
CA LYS A 133 -14.28 -6.90 4.32
C LYS A 133 -14.54 -8.38 4.63
N LEU A 134 -13.63 -8.97 5.40
CA LEU A 134 -13.81 -10.30 5.95
C LEU A 134 -14.84 -10.23 7.09
N LEU A 135 -15.96 -10.92 6.95
CA LEU A 135 -17.02 -10.99 7.95
C LEU A 135 -16.76 -12.13 8.94
N SER A 136 -16.51 -13.32 8.43
CA SER A 136 -16.21 -14.52 9.22
C SER A 136 -15.44 -15.53 8.38
N ALA A 137 -14.82 -16.50 9.04
CA ALA A 137 -14.30 -17.70 8.40
C ALA A 137 -14.61 -18.92 9.29
N ASP A 138 -14.79 -20.07 8.67
CA ASP A 138 -15.12 -21.33 9.32
C ASP A 138 -14.25 -22.46 8.73
N ASP A 139 -13.35 -22.98 9.55
CA ASP A 139 -12.45 -24.08 9.19
C ASP A 139 -13.19 -25.39 8.90
N ALA A 140 -14.33 -25.63 9.58
CA ALA A 140 -15.07 -26.87 9.42
C ALA A 140 -15.77 -26.95 8.04
N THR A 141 -16.20 -25.81 7.53
CA THR A 141 -16.83 -25.71 6.19
C THR A 141 -15.86 -25.22 5.12
N GLU A 142 -14.65 -24.85 5.51
CA GLU A 142 -13.63 -24.26 4.63
C GLU A 142 -14.18 -23.08 3.82
N THR A 143 -14.89 -22.18 4.49
CA THR A 143 -15.57 -21.05 3.87
C THR A 143 -15.25 -19.74 4.57
N VAL A 144 -14.98 -18.69 3.79
CA VAL A 144 -14.96 -17.30 4.26
C VAL A 144 -16.20 -16.58 3.77
N GLU A 145 -16.83 -15.83 4.66
CA GLU A 145 -17.95 -14.97 4.34
C GLU A 145 -17.49 -13.52 4.26
N LEU A 146 -17.85 -12.84 3.20
CA LEU A 146 -17.49 -11.47 2.91
C LEU A 146 -18.69 -10.54 2.99
N GLU A 147 -18.47 -9.33 3.51
CA GLU A 147 -19.46 -8.26 3.52
C GLU A 147 -19.00 -7.11 2.62
N GLU A 148 -19.90 -6.65 1.73
CA GLU A 148 -19.60 -5.59 0.77
C GLU A 148 -19.47 -4.23 1.44
N ILE A 149 -18.39 -3.50 1.12
CA ILE A 149 -18.17 -2.10 1.42
C ILE A 149 -18.69 -1.28 0.25
N LYS A 150 -19.53 -0.25 0.51
CA LYS A 150 -20.26 0.44 -0.57
C LYS A 150 -19.82 1.88 -0.82
N THR A 151 -19.18 2.53 0.15
CA THR A 151 -18.91 3.99 0.06
C THR A 151 -17.46 4.31 -0.24
N SER A 152 -16.55 3.90 0.62
CA SER A 152 -15.11 4.12 0.47
C SER A 152 -14.32 3.05 1.21
N ILE A 153 -13.07 2.86 0.81
CA ILE A 153 -12.07 2.08 1.54
C ILE A 153 -11.21 3.09 2.29
N ALA A 154 -11.23 3.05 3.62
CA ALA A 154 -10.44 3.96 4.43
C ALA A 154 -8.93 3.74 4.24
N ALA A 155 -8.13 4.78 4.44
CA ALA A 155 -6.68 4.73 4.34
C ALA A 155 -6.07 3.60 5.18
N GLY A 156 -5.19 2.80 4.59
CA GLY A 156 -4.52 1.67 5.25
C GLY A 156 -5.38 0.43 5.49
N THR A 157 -6.63 0.44 5.06
CA THR A 157 -7.55 -0.70 5.29
C THR A 157 -7.39 -1.77 4.21
N PRO A 158 -7.04 -3.02 4.58
CA PRO A 158 -6.99 -4.13 3.66
C PRO A 158 -8.39 -4.59 3.27
N VAL A 159 -8.58 -4.88 2.00
CA VAL A 159 -9.86 -5.39 1.46
C VAL A 159 -9.63 -6.52 0.46
N ILE A 160 -10.64 -7.38 0.30
CA ILE A 160 -10.77 -8.28 -0.84
C ILE A 160 -11.61 -7.56 -1.90
N ILE A 161 -11.21 -7.65 -3.15
CA ILE A 161 -11.93 -7.01 -4.26
C ILE A 161 -12.38 -8.05 -5.27
N LYS A 162 -13.53 -7.80 -5.89
CA LYS A 162 -14.03 -8.56 -7.04
C LYS A 162 -14.11 -7.64 -8.23
N MET A 163 -13.34 -7.96 -9.27
CA MET A 163 -13.37 -7.21 -10.53
C MET A 163 -14.73 -7.37 -11.22
N LYS A 164 -15.21 -6.30 -11.84
CA LYS A 164 -16.38 -6.38 -12.75
C LYS A 164 -15.96 -7.00 -14.08
N ASP A 165 -16.90 -7.62 -14.77
CA ASP A 165 -16.64 -8.27 -16.04
C ASP A 165 -15.97 -7.33 -17.04
N GLY A 166 -14.89 -7.82 -17.65
CA GLY A 166 -14.09 -7.06 -18.61
C GLY A 166 -13.15 -6.01 -18.00
N ALA A 167 -13.12 -5.84 -16.67
CA ALA A 167 -12.20 -4.94 -16.02
C ALA A 167 -10.78 -5.53 -15.95
N THR A 168 -9.79 -4.79 -16.44
CA THR A 168 -8.40 -5.25 -16.54
C THR A 168 -7.40 -4.34 -15.84
N GLU A 169 -7.87 -3.30 -15.16
CA GLU A 169 -7.03 -2.32 -14.48
C GLU A 169 -7.72 -1.74 -13.26
N LEU A 170 -6.95 -1.50 -12.21
CA LEU A 170 -7.31 -0.60 -11.12
C LEU A 170 -6.63 0.74 -11.39
N LYS A 171 -7.38 1.83 -11.27
CA LYS A 171 -6.83 3.18 -11.41
C LYS A 171 -7.53 4.12 -10.45
N PHE A 172 -6.74 4.73 -9.58
CA PHE A 172 -7.21 5.68 -8.59
C PHE A 172 -6.52 7.02 -8.75
N THR A 173 -7.30 8.08 -8.63
CA THR A 173 -6.82 9.45 -8.52
C THR A 173 -7.68 10.14 -7.48
N GLU A 174 -7.10 10.51 -6.37
CA GLU A 174 -7.78 11.11 -5.22
C GLU A 174 -7.12 12.46 -4.90
N ALA A 175 -7.91 13.40 -4.41
CA ALA A 175 -7.44 14.72 -4.00
C ALA A 175 -7.58 14.91 -2.49
N ASP A 176 -6.65 15.67 -1.91
CA ASP A 176 -6.66 16.09 -0.50
C ASP A 176 -6.88 14.94 0.48
N LYS A 177 -6.01 13.91 0.40
CA LYS A 177 -6.08 12.73 1.25
C LYS A 177 -5.00 12.71 2.33
N GLU A 178 -5.38 12.23 3.51
CA GLU A 178 -4.43 11.80 4.54
C GLU A 178 -3.78 10.48 4.11
N ILE A 179 -2.46 10.37 4.34
CA ILE A 179 -1.68 9.18 4.04
C ILE A 179 -1.37 8.44 5.34
N ALA A 180 -1.93 7.26 5.48
CA ALA A 180 -1.71 6.43 6.65
C ALA A 180 -0.31 5.81 6.63
N LYS A 181 0.45 6.05 7.70
CA LYS A 181 1.77 5.43 7.90
C LYS A 181 1.66 3.91 7.99
N ASP A 182 0.70 3.44 8.78
CA ASP A 182 0.54 2.03 9.13
C ASP A 182 -0.75 1.47 8.53
N VAL A 183 -0.73 0.17 8.23
CA VAL A 183 -1.94 -0.56 7.86
C VAL A 183 -2.88 -0.67 9.05
N GLN A 184 -4.18 -0.65 8.77
CA GLN A 184 -5.21 -0.82 9.80
C GLN A 184 -5.51 -2.30 10.05
N THR A 185 -5.93 -2.62 11.27
CA THR A 185 -6.41 -3.95 11.62
C THR A 185 -7.81 -4.16 11.02
N ALA A 186 -8.02 -5.32 10.38
CA ALA A 186 -9.29 -5.72 9.78
C ALA A 186 -9.64 -7.15 10.22
N GLU A 187 -10.14 -7.26 11.47
CA GLU A 187 -10.43 -8.53 12.13
C GLU A 187 -11.92 -8.89 12.02
N THR A 188 -12.20 -10.19 12.05
CA THR A 188 -13.54 -10.72 12.29
C THR A 188 -14.02 -10.38 13.71
N ALA A 189 -15.34 -10.42 13.95
CA ALA A 189 -15.91 -10.05 15.25
C ALA A 189 -15.40 -10.91 16.43
N ASP A 190 -15.02 -12.17 16.15
CA ASP A 190 -14.45 -13.10 17.11
C ASP A 190 -12.92 -12.98 17.26
N ALA A 191 -12.30 -12.12 16.48
CA ALA A 191 -10.85 -11.90 16.37
C ALA A 191 -10.04 -13.16 15.96
N ASN A 192 -10.69 -14.22 15.50
CA ASN A 192 -10.01 -15.45 15.07
C ASN A 192 -9.34 -15.30 13.70
N TYR A 193 -9.84 -14.40 12.87
CA TYR A 193 -9.30 -14.16 11.54
C TYR A 193 -9.13 -12.67 11.29
N LYS A 194 -8.13 -12.32 10.49
CA LYS A 194 -7.93 -10.94 10.03
C LYS A 194 -7.42 -10.87 8.60
N LEU A 195 -7.72 -9.77 7.91
CA LEU A 195 -6.96 -9.36 6.74
C LEU A 195 -5.76 -8.54 7.18
N GLN A 196 -4.58 -8.95 6.78
CA GLN A 196 -3.32 -8.22 6.99
C GLN A 196 -2.93 -7.52 5.71
N GLY A 197 -2.99 -6.19 5.71
CA GLY A 197 -2.51 -5.37 4.62
C GLY A 197 -0.99 -5.26 4.62
N ILE A 198 -0.42 -5.01 3.45
CA ILE A 198 1.01 -4.76 3.28
C ILE A 198 1.25 -3.59 2.32
N TYR A 199 2.23 -2.76 2.64
CA TYR A 199 2.77 -1.73 1.76
C TYR A 199 4.10 -2.14 1.13
N THR A 200 4.65 -3.27 1.57
CA THR A 200 5.92 -3.81 1.13
C THR A 200 5.75 -5.25 0.64
N LYS A 201 6.66 -5.69 -0.23
CA LYS A 201 6.69 -7.07 -0.70
C LYS A 201 6.81 -8.04 0.49
N LYS A 202 6.05 -9.14 0.46
CA LYS A 202 6.17 -10.24 1.41
C LYS A 202 6.45 -11.54 0.67
N GLU A 203 7.42 -12.30 1.16
CA GLU A 203 7.62 -13.70 0.80
C GLU A 203 7.08 -14.59 1.92
N PHE A 204 6.34 -15.63 1.56
CA PHE A 204 5.76 -16.56 2.51
C PHE A 204 6.72 -17.74 2.75
N SER A 205 6.81 -18.16 4.00
CA SER A 205 7.61 -19.31 4.44
C SER A 205 6.70 -20.45 4.88
N LYS A 206 7.02 -21.68 4.47
CA LYS A 206 6.30 -22.87 4.93
C LYS A 206 6.43 -23.12 6.43
N ASP A 207 7.48 -22.59 7.05
CA ASP A 207 7.77 -22.84 8.47
C ASP A 207 7.08 -21.85 9.40
N THR A 208 6.85 -20.60 8.94
CA THR A 208 6.34 -19.50 9.77
C THR A 208 5.00 -18.94 9.33
N ASP A 209 4.58 -19.18 8.08
CA ASP A 209 3.36 -18.63 7.51
C ASP A 209 2.29 -19.71 7.24
N ASN A 210 2.28 -20.78 8.03
CA ASN A 210 1.35 -21.91 7.92
C ASN A 210 -0.12 -21.55 8.27
N ASN A 211 -0.34 -20.41 8.87
CA ASN A 211 -1.65 -19.83 9.20
C ASN A 211 -2.06 -18.68 8.27
N CYS A 212 -1.35 -18.48 7.17
CA CYS A 212 -1.64 -17.43 6.19
C CYS A 212 -2.42 -18.00 5.00
N TYR A 213 -3.25 -17.15 4.39
CA TYR A 213 -4.07 -17.49 3.22
C TYR A 213 -4.08 -16.34 2.23
N ILE A 214 -3.79 -16.65 0.98
CA ILE A 214 -3.69 -15.70 -0.13
C ILE A 214 -4.81 -15.93 -1.13
N VAL A 215 -5.30 -14.86 -1.76
CA VAL A 215 -6.29 -14.97 -2.83
C VAL A 215 -5.64 -15.56 -4.07
N LYS A 216 -6.20 -16.69 -4.54
CA LYS A 216 -5.82 -17.35 -5.79
C LYS A 216 -7.08 -17.85 -6.50
N GLY A 217 -7.41 -17.26 -7.64
CA GLY A 217 -8.70 -17.47 -8.28
C GLY A 217 -9.85 -17.05 -7.37
N ALA A 218 -10.84 -17.90 -7.17
CA ALA A 218 -12.01 -17.68 -6.30
C ALA A 218 -11.83 -18.28 -4.89
N LYS A 219 -10.59 -18.43 -4.42
CA LYS A 219 -10.27 -19.07 -3.15
C LYS A 219 -9.20 -18.30 -2.38
N LEU A 220 -9.16 -18.54 -1.08
CA LEU A 220 -8.03 -18.20 -0.22
C LEU A 220 -7.22 -19.48 0.01
N MET A 221 -5.98 -19.53 -0.43
CA MET A 221 -5.12 -20.71 -0.38
C MET A 221 -3.97 -20.51 0.60
N ASN A 222 -3.61 -21.56 1.33
CA ASN A 222 -2.48 -21.54 2.25
C ASN A 222 -1.16 -21.60 1.46
N PRO A 223 -0.30 -20.56 1.49
CA PRO A 223 0.95 -20.53 0.74
C PRO A 223 1.97 -21.55 1.22
N ALA A 224 1.99 -21.90 2.51
CA ALA A 224 2.86 -22.94 3.03
C ALA A 224 2.54 -24.31 2.43
N LYS A 225 1.25 -24.62 2.26
CA LYS A 225 0.81 -25.84 1.58
C LYS A 225 1.16 -25.86 0.09
N LEU A 226 1.05 -24.72 -0.59
CA LEU A 226 1.50 -24.60 -1.98
C LEU A 226 2.99 -24.90 -2.12
N LEU A 227 3.82 -24.42 -1.18
CA LEU A 227 5.26 -24.66 -1.16
C LEU A 227 5.63 -26.13 -0.85
N GLU A 228 4.79 -26.84 -0.07
CA GLU A 228 5.02 -28.26 0.25
C GLU A 228 4.66 -29.21 -0.92
N GLU A 229 3.63 -28.89 -1.67
CA GLU A 229 2.98 -29.84 -2.59
C GLU A 229 3.32 -29.61 -4.06
N THR A 230 3.91 -28.49 -4.38
CA THR A 230 4.28 -28.15 -5.76
C THR A 230 5.77 -27.97 -5.91
N ALA A 231 6.29 -28.06 -7.15
CA ALA A 231 7.66 -27.66 -7.46
C ALA A 231 7.89 -26.14 -7.37
N THR A 232 6.99 -25.41 -6.69
CA THR A 232 7.05 -23.97 -6.49
C THR A 232 8.16 -23.66 -5.47
N GLU A 233 9.15 -22.89 -5.87
CA GLU A 233 10.27 -22.52 -5.02
C GLU A 233 9.94 -21.35 -4.08
N SER A 234 9.04 -20.46 -4.49
CA SER A 234 8.62 -19.29 -3.70
C SER A 234 7.18 -18.90 -3.95
N VAL A 235 6.53 -18.36 -2.92
CA VAL A 235 5.23 -17.71 -2.98
C VAL A 235 5.37 -16.35 -2.32
N GLY A 236 4.98 -15.29 -3.01
CA GLY A 236 5.10 -13.93 -2.51
C GLY A 236 3.89 -13.06 -2.85
N SER A 237 3.80 -11.93 -2.18
CA SER A 237 2.83 -10.89 -2.44
C SER A 237 3.54 -9.58 -2.72
N LYS A 238 3.12 -8.88 -3.76
CA LYS A 238 3.59 -7.54 -4.08
C LYS A 238 3.11 -6.51 -3.03
N PRO A 239 3.67 -5.30 -3.01
CA PRO A 239 3.15 -4.21 -2.20
C PRO A 239 1.66 -3.92 -2.48
N PHE A 240 0.99 -3.28 -1.55
CA PHE A 240 -0.41 -2.83 -1.66
C PHE A 240 -1.43 -3.98 -1.78
N ARG A 241 -1.08 -5.15 -1.28
CA ARG A 241 -1.95 -6.34 -1.20
C ARG A 241 -2.37 -6.62 0.24
N ALA A 242 -3.12 -7.68 0.41
CA ALA A 242 -3.46 -8.23 1.72
C ALA A 242 -3.52 -9.76 1.66
N TYR A 243 -3.43 -10.38 2.82
CA TYR A 243 -3.63 -11.81 3.01
C TYR A 243 -4.44 -12.05 4.29
N MET A 244 -5.12 -13.17 4.38
CA MET A 244 -5.82 -13.56 5.60
C MET A 244 -4.86 -14.27 6.55
N VAL A 245 -5.01 -14.02 7.85
CA VAL A 245 -4.30 -14.71 8.93
C VAL A 245 -5.32 -15.39 9.81
N ASP A 246 -5.12 -16.67 10.07
CA ASP A 246 -5.83 -17.44 11.08
C ASP A 246 -5.11 -17.28 12.43
N ASN A 247 -5.75 -16.60 13.36
CA ASN A 247 -5.29 -16.39 14.75
C ASN A 247 -6.02 -17.29 15.74
N SER A 248 -6.81 -18.25 15.28
CA SER A 248 -7.52 -19.18 16.16
C SER A 248 -6.56 -20.05 16.98
N SER A 249 -7.06 -20.66 18.02
CA SER A 249 -6.25 -21.50 18.93
C SER A 249 -5.74 -22.81 18.29
N ALA A 250 -6.20 -23.13 17.09
CA ALA A 250 -5.83 -24.35 16.37
C ALA A 250 -5.52 -24.10 14.88
N PRO A 251 -4.66 -23.13 14.53
CA PRO A 251 -4.45 -22.75 13.11
C PRO A 251 -3.79 -23.87 12.29
N ALA A 252 -3.03 -24.74 12.92
CA ALA A 252 -2.21 -25.73 12.20
C ALA A 252 -2.98 -26.98 11.72
N ALA A 253 -4.17 -27.23 12.24
CA ALA A 253 -5.06 -28.26 11.70
C ALA A 253 -5.87 -27.75 10.51
N GLY A 254 -5.65 -26.48 10.14
CA GLY A 254 -6.46 -25.67 9.32
C GLY A 254 -6.60 -26.11 7.88
N ALA A 255 -7.63 -25.59 7.29
CA ALA A 255 -7.98 -25.76 5.90
C ALA A 255 -6.80 -25.45 4.96
N ARG A 256 -6.64 -26.25 3.94
CA ARG A 256 -5.71 -25.97 2.84
C ARG A 256 -6.14 -24.73 2.07
N MET A 257 -7.45 -24.50 2.03
CA MET A 257 -8.06 -23.40 1.31
C MET A 257 -9.43 -23.07 1.89
N PHE A 258 -9.87 -21.84 1.65
CA PHE A 258 -11.23 -21.41 1.91
C PHE A 258 -11.93 -21.01 0.61
N SER A 259 -13.16 -21.42 0.44
CA SER A 259 -14.04 -20.93 -0.63
C SER A 259 -14.62 -19.56 -0.22
N ILE A 260 -14.71 -18.65 -1.18
CA ILE A 260 -15.27 -17.31 -0.93
C ILE A 260 -16.80 -17.37 -1.05
N SER A 261 -17.50 -16.85 -0.03
CA SER A 261 -18.95 -16.68 -0.02
C SER A 261 -19.32 -15.21 0.19
N VAL A 262 -20.37 -14.76 -0.49
CA VAL A 262 -20.90 -13.41 -0.35
C VAL A 262 -22.41 -13.50 -0.15
N GLY A 263 -22.93 -13.01 0.99
CA GLY A 263 -24.36 -13.04 1.28
C GLY A 263 -24.93 -14.45 1.39
N GLY A 264 -24.14 -15.42 1.88
CA GLY A 264 -24.54 -16.81 2.04
C GLY A 264 -24.55 -17.66 0.76
N SER A 265 -24.09 -17.09 -0.37
CA SER A 265 -23.97 -17.81 -1.64
C SER A 265 -22.51 -18.12 -1.94
N THR A 266 -22.14 -19.40 -1.89
CA THR A 266 -20.79 -19.83 -2.25
C THR A 266 -20.59 -19.55 -3.75
N THR A 267 -19.52 -18.84 -4.09
CA THR A 267 -19.15 -18.62 -5.48
C THR A 267 -18.78 -19.98 -6.10
N ALA A 268 -19.50 -20.40 -7.14
CA ALA A 268 -19.33 -21.70 -7.76
C ALA A 268 -17.88 -21.95 -8.15
N ILE A 269 -17.45 -23.18 -7.90
CA ILE A 269 -16.10 -23.67 -8.21
C ILE A 269 -15.93 -23.65 -9.71
N GLU A 270 -15.24 -22.67 -10.27
CA GLU A 270 -14.65 -22.83 -11.59
C GLU A 270 -13.44 -23.76 -11.44
N GLN A 271 -13.50 -24.84 -12.19
CA GLN A 271 -12.52 -25.92 -12.21
C GLN A 271 -11.11 -25.35 -12.47
N LEU A 272 -10.21 -25.54 -11.52
CA LEU A 272 -8.78 -25.31 -11.73
C LEU A 272 -8.24 -26.42 -12.66
N GLU A 273 -8.04 -26.10 -13.91
CA GLU A 273 -7.13 -26.89 -14.74
C GLU A 273 -5.70 -26.62 -14.25
N SER A 274 -5.11 -27.65 -13.69
CA SER A 274 -3.70 -27.66 -13.29
C SER A 274 -2.83 -27.71 -14.53
N THR A 275 -2.28 -26.60 -14.97
CA THR A 275 -1.10 -26.60 -15.82
C THR A 275 0.13 -26.55 -14.93
N ALA A 276 0.76 -27.71 -14.79
CA ALA A 276 2.09 -27.82 -14.21
C ALA A 276 3.08 -27.19 -15.17
N ASP A 277 3.57 -26.01 -14.85
CA ASP A 277 4.76 -25.44 -15.47
C ASP A 277 5.78 -25.08 -14.39
N SER A 278 6.89 -25.79 -14.44
CA SER A 278 8.02 -25.69 -13.51
C SER A 278 8.85 -24.46 -13.84
N LYS A 279 8.58 -23.35 -13.20
CA LYS A 279 9.50 -22.20 -13.02
C LYS A 279 9.09 -21.44 -11.76
N ALA A 280 10.07 -20.80 -11.08
CA ALA A 280 9.81 -19.91 -9.95
C ALA A 280 8.72 -18.93 -10.30
N GLU A 281 7.50 -19.21 -9.90
CA GLU A 281 6.36 -18.31 -10.08
C GLU A 281 6.29 -17.44 -8.84
N TYR A 282 6.69 -16.19 -8.99
CA TYR A 282 6.17 -15.15 -8.15
C TYR A 282 4.68 -15.08 -8.46
N TYR A 283 3.87 -15.68 -7.60
CA TYR A 283 2.45 -15.45 -7.67
C TYR A 283 2.23 -13.97 -7.40
N ASP A 284 1.96 -13.26 -8.49
CA ASP A 284 1.40 -11.94 -8.42
C ASP A 284 0.03 -12.13 -7.80
N LEU A 285 -0.04 -12.00 -6.47
CA LEU A 285 -1.27 -12.06 -5.73
C LEU A 285 -2.05 -10.81 -6.11
N GLN A 286 -2.70 -10.94 -7.19
CA GLN A 286 -3.60 -9.94 -7.73
C GLN A 286 -4.85 -9.86 -6.91
#